data_d20eb4bbea1ba529eb442fdabebebc42
#
_entry.id   d20eb4bbea1ba529eb442fdabebebc42
#
_cell.length_a   1.000
_cell.length_b   1.000
_cell.length_c   1.000
_cell.angle_alpha   90.00
_cell.angle_beta   90.00
_cell.angle_gamma   90.00
#
_symmetry.space_group_name_H-M   'P 1'
#
loop_
_entity.id
_entity.type
_entity.pdbx_description
1 polymer ?
#
loop_
_entity_poly.entity_id
_entity_poly.type
_entity_poly.pdbx_seq_one_letter_code
_entity_poly.pdbx_strand_id
1 'polypeptide(L)'
;MKSIRYIASCCLTLALATTALAQEIRSNAEDSFITKPNGSREVDFGATIHLDSKGYPMLESLETIYDEMDYQGAVSAYLQAMPQMNLFGSLKTAHYYGATGNTDSLVMHNDPSVDGMLTPNRVVTYLMNYANLAESGPMVFEQPAGATAGLIMDMQMRWHADTGLTSPYQGKRVVKYLVLTVDQELPDGINKNKHEYVIVRIRTNQVWYVFRNLDPVKNPDLEKETNIYPYSERKEPKPNQFFQAKKSDKTYFMAQPIGMAYWKRLHEYIQIERVNEADRYMMARLKAVGIEKGKDFNPTPRQIKILKKAALVGEKMAITLSFAARSQSAAYRDDSNWVHPLTLDPSHEDGPIYQLEQRVDWTFEAYGNSLVMQAGIPGEGSTYLAAYRDAKGRWFDGEKEYVFHIAPNAPAARFWDLSVYRMETRGLLPF
;
A
#
# COMPACT_ATOMS: atom_id res chain seq x y z
N MET A 1 2.14 -17.52 -53.53
CA MET A 1 0.98 -18.32 -53.07
C MET A 1 1.39 -19.44 -52.11
N LYS A 2 2.16 -19.14 -51.04
CA LYS A 2 2.55 -20.14 -49.99
C LYS A 2 2.30 -19.68 -48.55
N SER A 3 1.67 -18.50 -48.33
CA SER A 3 1.49 -17.96 -46.98
C SER A 3 0.09 -18.13 -46.36
N ILE A 4 -0.90 -18.62 -47.11
CA ILE A 4 -2.30 -18.73 -46.66
C ILE A 4 -2.61 -20.07 -45.93
N ARG A 5 -1.81 -21.12 -46.20
CA ARG A 5 -2.07 -22.44 -45.59
C ARG A 5 -1.64 -22.59 -44.12
N TYR A 6 -0.72 -21.73 -43.62
CA TYR A 6 -0.27 -21.81 -42.23
C TYR A 6 -1.21 -21.11 -41.24
N ILE A 7 -1.95 -20.08 -41.65
CA ILE A 7 -2.88 -19.35 -40.78
C ILE A 7 -4.15 -20.16 -40.51
N ALA A 8 -4.63 -20.92 -41.49
CA ALA A 8 -5.82 -21.76 -41.32
C ALA A 8 -5.58 -22.95 -40.38
N SER A 9 -4.35 -23.53 -40.38
CA SER A 9 -3.98 -24.65 -39.50
C SER A 9 -3.82 -24.20 -38.04
N CYS A 10 -3.30 -23.00 -37.81
CA CYS A 10 -3.12 -22.46 -36.46
C CYS A 10 -4.48 -22.06 -35.82
N CYS A 11 -5.40 -21.49 -36.59
CA CYS A 11 -6.74 -21.15 -36.08
C CYS A 11 -7.59 -22.41 -35.78
N LEU A 12 -7.44 -23.49 -36.55
CA LEU A 12 -8.19 -24.74 -36.32
C LEU A 12 -7.67 -25.48 -35.07
N THR A 13 -6.35 -25.47 -34.82
CA THR A 13 -5.75 -26.08 -33.62
C THR A 13 -6.08 -25.26 -32.36
N LEU A 14 -6.12 -23.93 -32.44
CA LEU A 14 -6.53 -23.09 -31.32
C LEU A 14 -8.04 -23.28 -30.98
N ALA A 15 -8.89 -23.37 -31.97
CA ALA A 15 -10.33 -23.60 -31.79
C ALA A 15 -10.63 -24.98 -31.19
N LEU A 16 -9.89 -26.01 -31.58
CA LEU A 16 -10.03 -27.37 -31.01
C LEU A 16 -9.47 -27.44 -29.58
N ALA A 17 -8.39 -26.75 -29.28
CA ALA A 17 -7.84 -26.67 -27.92
C ALA A 17 -8.77 -25.90 -26.96
N THR A 18 -9.42 -24.83 -27.42
CA THR A 18 -10.39 -24.07 -26.60
C THR A 18 -11.68 -24.84 -26.35
N THR A 19 -12.16 -25.66 -27.32
CA THR A 19 -13.35 -26.53 -27.12
C THR A 19 -13.03 -27.69 -26.18
N ALA A 20 -11.85 -28.32 -26.29
CA ALA A 20 -11.43 -29.38 -25.38
C ALA A 20 -11.27 -28.87 -23.96
N LEU A 21 -10.62 -27.71 -23.75
CA LEU A 21 -10.46 -27.07 -22.44
C LEU A 21 -11.81 -26.65 -21.85
N ALA A 22 -12.72 -26.11 -22.66
CA ALA A 22 -14.07 -25.75 -22.20
C ALA A 22 -14.91 -26.99 -21.84
N GLN A 23 -14.68 -28.12 -22.51
CA GLN A 23 -15.33 -29.38 -22.21
C GLN A 23 -14.74 -30.04 -20.95
N GLU A 24 -13.46 -29.95 -20.74
CA GLU A 24 -12.77 -30.38 -19.51
C GLU A 24 -13.16 -29.53 -18.32
N ILE A 25 -13.29 -28.20 -18.46
CA ILE A 25 -13.80 -27.31 -17.42
C ILE A 25 -15.25 -27.63 -17.08
N ARG A 26 -16.09 -27.96 -18.06
CA ARG A 26 -17.49 -28.37 -17.83
C ARG A 26 -17.58 -29.73 -17.13
N SER A 27 -16.78 -30.73 -17.54
CA SER A 27 -16.77 -32.02 -16.86
C SER A 27 -16.29 -31.90 -15.41
N ASN A 28 -15.23 -31.11 -15.17
CA ASN A 28 -14.74 -30.84 -13.80
C ASN A 28 -15.77 -30.08 -12.94
N ALA A 29 -16.60 -29.23 -13.54
CA ALA A 29 -17.69 -28.55 -12.83
C ALA A 29 -18.84 -29.51 -12.48
N GLU A 30 -19.16 -30.51 -13.35
CA GLU A 30 -20.13 -31.56 -13.05
C GLU A 30 -19.63 -32.56 -11.98
N ASP A 31 -18.31 -32.80 -11.94
CA ASP A 31 -17.66 -33.63 -10.91
C ASP A 31 -17.52 -32.92 -9.53
N SER A 32 -17.83 -31.63 -9.45
CA SER A 32 -17.79 -30.86 -8.18
C SER A 32 -18.96 -31.17 -7.24
N PHE A 33 -19.95 -31.94 -7.68
CA PHE A 33 -21.11 -32.37 -6.89
C PHE A 33 -21.04 -33.84 -6.58
N ILE A 34 -21.07 -34.21 -5.31
CA ILE A 34 -21.28 -35.59 -4.88
C ILE A 34 -22.79 -35.82 -4.78
N THR A 35 -23.36 -36.56 -5.74
CA THR A 35 -24.76 -36.93 -5.69
C THR A 35 -24.96 -38.21 -4.86
N LYS A 36 -25.74 -38.12 -3.78
CA LYS A 36 -26.06 -39.25 -2.91
C LYS A 36 -27.22 -40.07 -3.49
N PRO A 37 -27.38 -41.35 -3.03
CA PRO A 37 -28.45 -42.21 -3.52
C PRO A 37 -29.88 -41.67 -3.31
N ASN A 38 -30.08 -40.78 -2.35
CA ASN A 38 -31.35 -40.08 -2.09
C ASN A 38 -31.57 -38.84 -2.97
N GLY A 39 -30.66 -38.57 -3.93
CA GLY A 39 -30.71 -37.41 -4.82
C GLY A 39 -30.21 -36.11 -4.23
N SER A 40 -29.78 -36.08 -2.95
CA SER A 40 -29.14 -34.92 -2.36
C SER A 40 -27.73 -34.72 -2.92
N ARG A 41 -27.22 -33.48 -2.91
CA ARG A 41 -25.91 -33.10 -3.41
C ARG A 41 -25.06 -32.50 -2.30
N GLU A 42 -23.80 -32.74 -2.37
CA GLU A 42 -22.79 -32.11 -1.51
C GLU A 42 -21.83 -31.29 -2.36
N VAL A 43 -21.42 -30.15 -1.85
CA VAL A 43 -20.38 -29.28 -2.43
C VAL A 43 -19.30 -29.10 -1.38
N ASP A 44 -18.05 -29.31 -1.74
CA ASP A 44 -16.92 -28.98 -0.88
C ASP A 44 -16.64 -27.47 -0.94
N PHE A 45 -16.94 -26.78 0.14
CA PHE A 45 -16.76 -25.33 0.32
C PHE A 45 -15.67 -25.04 1.37
N GLY A 46 -14.74 -25.98 1.59
CA GLY A 46 -13.91 -25.98 2.78
C GLY A 46 -14.69 -26.36 4.04
N ALA A 47 -15.98 -26.63 3.89
CA ALA A 47 -16.91 -27.26 4.83
C ALA A 47 -18.01 -27.94 4.03
N THR A 48 -18.51 -29.07 4.49
CA THR A 48 -19.55 -29.84 3.79
C THR A 48 -20.87 -29.08 3.81
N ILE A 49 -21.44 -28.84 2.64
CA ILE A 49 -22.74 -28.21 2.44
C ILE A 49 -23.67 -29.25 1.87
N HIS A 50 -24.81 -29.44 2.52
CA HIS A 50 -25.86 -30.36 2.09
C HIS A 50 -26.94 -29.63 1.29
N LEU A 51 -27.22 -30.14 0.13
CA LEU A 51 -28.30 -29.67 -0.75
C LEU A 51 -29.39 -30.74 -0.81
N ASP A 52 -30.64 -30.31 -0.98
CA ASP A 52 -31.74 -31.23 -1.25
C ASP A 52 -31.69 -31.76 -2.72
N SER A 53 -32.61 -32.64 -3.09
CA SER A 53 -32.67 -33.22 -4.43
C SER A 53 -32.96 -32.21 -5.54
N LYS A 54 -33.45 -31.01 -5.20
CA LYS A 54 -33.73 -29.91 -6.12
C LYS A 54 -32.57 -28.91 -6.20
N GLY A 55 -31.51 -29.07 -5.36
CA GLY A 55 -30.34 -28.20 -5.32
C GLY A 55 -30.47 -27.02 -4.36
N TYR A 56 -31.44 -26.97 -3.46
CA TYR A 56 -31.55 -25.96 -2.44
C TYR A 56 -30.70 -26.33 -1.23
N PRO A 57 -29.99 -25.33 -0.59
CA PRO A 57 -29.27 -25.56 0.65
C PRO A 57 -30.21 -26.05 1.76
N MET A 58 -29.84 -27.14 2.42
CA MET A 58 -30.51 -27.60 3.61
C MET A 58 -30.30 -26.64 4.79
N LEU A 59 -31.28 -26.57 5.72
CA LEU A 59 -31.25 -25.56 6.80
C LEU A 59 -29.99 -25.64 7.66
N GLU A 60 -29.45 -26.84 7.91
CA GLU A 60 -28.22 -27.05 8.65
C GLU A 60 -26.98 -26.47 7.92
N SER A 61 -27.04 -26.25 6.63
CA SER A 61 -25.93 -25.71 5.83
C SER A 61 -25.94 -24.18 5.73
N LEU A 62 -27.03 -23.51 6.08
CA LEU A 62 -27.16 -22.07 5.89
C LEU A 62 -26.13 -21.27 6.69
N GLU A 63 -25.89 -21.62 7.96
CA GLU A 63 -24.91 -20.95 8.81
C GLU A 63 -23.51 -21.10 8.22
N THR A 64 -23.14 -22.29 7.77
CA THR A 64 -21.86 -22.58 7.13
C THR A 64 -21.64 -21.75 5.87
N ILE A 65 -22.69 -21.59 5.04
CA ILE A 65 -22.64 -20.78 3.81
C ILE A 65 -22.43 -19.30 4.17
N TYR A 66 -23.15 -18.78 5.15
CA TYR A 66 -22.97 -17.39 5.59
C TYR A 66 -21.61 -17.15 6.26
N ASP A 67 -21.10 -18.13 7.01
CA ASP A 67 -19.74 -18.04 7.59
C ASP A 67 -18.69 -17.93 6.50
N GLU A 68 -18.80 -18.71 5.44
CA GLU A 68 -17.87 -18.68 4.32
C GLU A 68 -17.99 -17.38 3.50
N MET A 69 -19.21 -16.88 3.25
CA MET A 69 -19.42 -15.57 2.61
C MET A 69 -18.75 -14.44 3.40
N ASP A 70 -18.95 -14.39 4.71
CA ASP A 70 -18.37 -13.37 5.57
C ASP A 70 -16.86 -13.51 5.68
N TYR A 71 -16.34 -14.74 5.69
CA TYR A 71 -14.90 -15.03 5.71
C TYR A 71 -14.21 -14.56 4.42
N GLN A 72 -14.76 -14.91 3.23
CA GLN A 72 -14.21 -14.45 1.95
C GLN A 72 -14.27 -12.93 1.83
N GLY A 73 -15.36 -12.33 2.29
CA GLY A 73 -15.52 -10.89 2.38
C GLY A 73 -14.47 -10.24 3.29
N ALA A 74 -14.19 -10.83 4.44
CA ALA A 74 -13.18 -10.34 5.38
C ALA A 74 -11.76 -10.46 4.81
N VAL A 75 -11.39 -11.60 4.19
CA VAL A 75 -10.08 -11.75 3.51
C VAL A 75 -9.89 -10.70 2.43
N SER A 76 -10.92 -10.48 1.59
CA SER A 76 -10.87 -9.44 0.56
C SER A 76 -10.73 -8.04 1.16
N ALA A 77 -11.45 -7.72 2.25
CA ALA A 77 -11.35 -6.43 2.93
C ALA A 77 -9.96 -6.24 3.60
N TYR A 78 -9.36 -7.30 4.14
CA TYR A 78 -8.00 -7.28 4.67
C TYR A 78 -7.00 -6.82 3.61
N LEU A 79 -6.99 -7.47 2.46
CA LEU A 79 -6.07 -7.12 1.37
C LEU A 79 -6.34 -5.71 0.81
N GLN A 80 -7.61 -5.35 0.65
CA GLN A 80 -8.00 -4.04 0.13
C GLN A 80 -7.59 -2.89 1.06
N ALA A 81 -7.57 -3.11 2.38
CA ALA A 81 -7.22 -2.10 3.38
C ALA A 81 -5.71 -1.96 3.67
N MET A 82 -4.84 -2.71 2.99
CA MET A 82 -3.38 -2.66 3.26
C MET A 82 -2.77 -1.25 3.16
N PRO A 83 -3.05 -0.43 2.11
CA PRO A 83 -2.51 0.93 2.04
C PRO A 83 -2.92 1.79 3.22
N GLN A 84 -4.19 1.70 3.62
CA GLN A 84 -4.74 2.43 4.75
C GLN A 84 -4.05 2.02 6.06
N MET A 85 -3.79 0.73 6.23
CA MET A 85 -3.13 0.22 7.44
C MET A 85 -1.70 0.70 7.57
N ASN A 86 -0.99 0.85 6.44
CA ASN A 86 0.35 1.40 6.43
C ASN A 86 0.37 2.87 6.86
N LEU A 87 -0.35 3.72 6.14
CA LEU A 87 -0.32 5.15 6.40
C LEU A 87 -0.93 5.51 7.75
N PHE A 88 -1.98 4.79 8.17
CA PHE A 88 -2.52 4.98 9.51
C PHE A 88 -1.56 4.49 10.61
N GLY A 89 -0.80 3.42 10.37
CA GLY A 89 0.28 3.00 11.24
C GLY A 89 1.40 4.05 11.34
N SER A 90 1.72 4.70 10.24
CA SER A 90 2.70 5.77 10.19
C SER A 90 2.21 7.03 10.91
N LEU A 91 0.94 7.43 10.75
CA LEU A 91 0.30 8.49 11.54
C LEU A 91 0.36 8.18 13.04
N LYS A 92 -0.03 6.97 13.46
CA LYS A 92 0.03 6.56 14.87
C LYS A 92 1.45 6.59 15.41
N THR A 93 2.44 6.31 14.59
CA THR A 93 3.87 6.44 14.96
C THR A 93 4.24 7.91 15.17
N ALA A 94 3.78 8.82 14.31
CA ALA A 94 4.01 10.25 14.50
C ALA A 94 3.39 10.72 15.84
N HIS A 95 2.16 10.31 16.12
CA HIS A 95 1.49 10.60 17.39
C HIS A 95 2.23 10.02 18.60
N TYR A 96 2.76 8.79 18.49
CA TYR A 96 3.54 8.15 19.55
C TYR A 96 4.80 8.97 19.93
N TYR A 97 5.43 9.62 18.96
CA TYR A 97 6.58 10.49 19.18
C TYR A 97 6.22 11.95 19.49
N GLY A 98 4.93 12.27 19.57
CA GLY A 98 4.42 13.57 20.00
C GLY A 98 3.94 14.50 18.88
N ALA A 99 4.14 14.16 17.61
CA ALA A 99 3.62 14.93 16.48
C ALA A 99 2.13 14.67 16.30
N THR A 100 1.28 15.41 17.03
CA THR A 100 -0.18 15.19 17.09
C THR A 100 -1.01 16.30 16.44
N GLY A 101 -0.41 17.48 16.22
CA GLY A 101 -1.06 18.63 15.60
C GLY A 101 -0.94 18.63 14.08
N ASN A 102 -1.83 19.34 13.41
CA ASN A 102 -1.86 19.46 11.94
C ASN A 102 -0.59 20.09 11.35
N THR A 103 0.17 20.85 12.14
CA THR A 103 1.42 21.51 11.76
C THR A 103 2.65 20.82 12.32
N ASP A 104 2.47 19.78 13.11
CA ASP A 104 3.57 19.02 13.73
C ASP A 104 4.17 18.04 12.72
N SER A 105 5.47 17.89 12.76
CA SER A 105 6.17 16.96 11.87
C SER A 105 7.05 16.00 12.65
N LEU A 106 7.05 14.74 12.25
CA LEU A 106 7.99 13.74 12.71
C LEU A 106 9.23 13.74 11.83
N VAL A 107 10.39 13.88 12.43
CA VAL A 107 11.69 13.74 11.77
C VAL A 107 12.29 12.40 12.15
N MET A 108 12.65 11.60 11.15
CA MET A 108 13.24 10.29 11.33
C MET A 108 14.62 10.24 10.67
N HIS A 109 15.63 10.01 11.49
CA HIS A 109 16.95 9.58 11.03
C HIS A 109 16.97 8.06 11.00
N ASN A 110 17.49 7.47 9.94
CA ASN A 110 17.51 6.02 9.79
C ASN A 110 18.61 5.37 10.62
N ASP A 111 18.43 5.38 11.90
CA ASP A 111 19.19 4.58 12.84
C ASP A 111 18.56 3.18 12.90
N PRO A 112 19.32 2.09 12.62
CA PRO A 112 18.82 0.72 12.76
C PRO A 112 18.31 0.38 14.16
N SER A 113 18.66 1.18 15.16
CA SER A 113 18.16 1.05 16.52
C SER A 113 16.76 1.65 16.73
N VAL A 114 16.29 2.50 15.80
CA VAL A 114 14.92 3.01 15.72
C VAL A 114 14.17 2.16 14.69
N ASP A 115 13.84 0.94 15.09
CA ASP A 115 13.08 0.01 14.27
C ASP A 115 11.61 0.44 14.21
N GLY A 116 10.99 0.40 13.04
CA GLY A 116 9.57 0.72 12.95
C GLY A 116 9.09 1.21 11.60
N MET A 117 9.98 1.73 10.75
CA MET A 117 9.66 2.13 9.38
C MET A 117 9.79 0.94 8.42
N LEU A 118 8.88 0.84 7.45
CA LEU A 118 8.96 -0.16 6.38
C LEU A 118 10.07 0.22 5.39
N THR A 119 11.00 -0.68 5.14
CA THR A 119 12.09 -0.58 4.16
C THR A 119 12.72 0.83 4.04
N PRO A 120 13.16 1.44 5.16
CA PRO A 120 13.70 2.79 5.12
C PRO A 120 15.06 2.83 4.40
N ASN A 121 15.33 3.93 3.71
CA ASN A 121 16.65 4.20 3.16
C ASN A 121 17.59 4.68 4.27
N ARG A 122 18.84 4.21 4.28
CA ARG A 122 19.81 4.45 5.38
C ARG A 122 20.52 5.81 5.33
N VAL A 123 20.55 6.45 4.17
CA VAL A 123 21.43 7.61 3.93
C VAL A 123 20.68 8.94 3.88
N VAL A 124 19.39 8.95 4.15
CA VAL A 124 18.54 10.14 4.09
C VAL A 124 17.85 10.40 5.44
N THR A 125 17.43 11.64 5.67
CA THR A 125 16.53 11.99 6.78
C THR A 125 15.13 12.18 6.22
N TYR A 126 14.11 11.66 6.90
CA TYR A 126 12.71 11.83 6.53
C TYR A 126 12.05 12.91 7.39
N LEU A 127 11.22 13.74 6.76
CA LEU A 127 10.19 14.52 7.43
C LEU A 127 8.82 13.98 7.02
N MET A 128 7.94 13.77 7.99
CA MET A 128 6.56 13.33 7.77
C MET A 128 5.59 14.21 8.54
N ASN A 129 4.54 14.67 7.86
CA ASN A 129 3.43 15.38 8.48
C ASN A 129 2.10 14.72 8.07
N TYR A 130 1.15 14.80 8.97
CA TYR A 130 -0.22 14.28 8.80
C TYR A 130 -1.20 15.38 9.22
N ALA A 131 -1.76 16.11 8.27
CA ALA A 131 -2.74 17.13 8.55
C ALA A 131 -4.16 16.64 8.28
N ASN A 132 -5.08 16.91 9.21
CA ASN A 132 -6.50 16.63 9.07
C ASN A 132 -7.22 17.85 8.45
N LEU A 133 -7.47 17.79 7.16
CA LEU A 133 -8.10 18.87 6.40
C LEU A 133 -9.59 19.06 6.74
N ALA A 134 -10.25 18.06 7.32
CA ALA A 134 -11.62 18.20 7.80
C ALA A 134 -11.70 19.08 9.06
N GLU A 135 -10.63 19.17 9.85
CA GLU A 135 -10.51 19.98 11.04
C GLU A 135 -9.89 21.35 10.77
N SER A 136 -8.77 21.36 10.04
CA SER A 136 -7.98 22.57 9.80
C SER A 136 -8.48 23.45 8.64
N GLY A 137 -9.32 22.89 7.76
CA GLY A 137 -9.56 23.45 6.43
C GLY A 137 -8.35 23.28 5.50
N PRO A 138 -8.29 24.02 4.38
CA PRO A 138 -7.16 23.97 3.45
C PRO A 138 -5.82 24.30 4.14
N MET A 139 -4.79 23.48 3.88
CA MET A 139 -3.45 23.62 4.45
C MET A 139 -2.44 24.05 3.40
N VAL A 140 -1.46 24.85 3.79
CA VAL A 140 -0.30 25.18 2.99
C VAL A 140 0.90 24.42 3.47
N PHE A 141 1.60 23.76 2.54
CA PHE A 141 2.87 23.09 2.76
C PHE A 141 3.94 23.82 1.94
N GLU A 142 4.86 24.49 2.60
CA GLU A 142 6.01 25.14 1.94
C GLU A 142 7.18 24.17 1.91
N GLN A 143 7.42 23.57 0.76
CA GLN A 143 8.56 22.69 0.53
C GLN A 143 9.81 23.54 0.40
N PRO A 144 10.87 23.30 1.21
CA PRO A 144 12.12 24.03 1.11
C PRO A 144 12.81 23.80 -0.23
N ALA A 145 13.62 24.78 -0.63
CA ALA A 145 14.55 24.61 -1.74
C ALA A 145 15.70 23.70 -1.33
N GLY A 146 16.30 22.99 -2.28
CA GLY A 146 17.46 22.16 -2.01
C GLY A 146 17.31 20.69 -2.41
N ALA A 147 18.21 19.86 -1.90
CA ALA A 147 18.29 18.43 -2.24
C ALA A 147 17.25 17.61 -1.46
N THR A 148 15.98 17.83 -1.77
CA THR A 148 14.86 17.06 -1.21
C THR A 148 14.16 16.26 -2.29
N ALA A 149 13.54 15.15 -1.93
CA ALA A 149 12.63 14.40 -2.79
C ALA A 149 11.47 13.86 -1.96
N GLY A 150 10.25 14.18 -2.34
CA GLY A 150 9.08 13.83 -1.55
C GLY A 150 7.79 13.85 -2.36
N LEU A 151 6.68 13.70 -1.65
CA LEU A 151 5.36 13.58 -2.25
C LEU A 151 4.24 14.00 -1.29
N ILE A 152 3.08 14.26 -1.86
CA ILE A 152 1.81 14.46 -1.16
C ILE A 152 0.88 13.33 -1.59
N MET A 153 0.34 12.62 -0.62
CA MET A 153 -0.57 11.48 -0.82
C MET A 153 -1.80 11.57 0.06
N ASP A 154 -2.85 10.88 -0.35
CA ASP A 154 -3.99 10.62 0.52
C ASP A 154 -3.72 9.41 1.44
N MET A 155 -4.59 9.19 2.43
CA MET A 155 -4.44 8.08 3.39
C MET A 155 -4.77 6.69 2.81
N GLN A 156 -4.98 6.61 1.51
CA GLN A 156 -5.07 5.35 0.76
C GLN A 156 -3.83 5.12 -0.13
N MET A 157 -2.78 5.89 0.11
CA MET A 157 -1.50 5.87 -0.62
C MET A 157 -1.63 6.25 -2.11
N ARG A 158 -2.67 6.98 -2.52
CA ARG A 158 -2.74 7.55 -3.87
C ARG A 158 -1.86 8.78 -3.96
N TRP A 159 -1.07 8.85 -5.00
CA TRP A 159 -0.22 9.98 -5.30
C TRP A 159 -1.03 11.19 -5.80
N HIS A 160 -0.65 12.38 -5.37
CA HIS A 160 -1.26 13.63 -5.81
C HIS A 160 -0.24 14.66 -6.30
N ALA A 161 0.97 14.68 -5.75
CA ALA A 161 2.04 15.56 -6.20
C ALA A 161 3.42 15.04 -5.75
N ASP A 162 4.43 15.23 -6.59
CA ASP A 162 5.83 15.14 -6.21
C ASP A 162 6.33 16.48 -5.65
N THR A 163 7.28 16.44 -4.73
CA THR A 163 7.90 17.62 -4.11
C THR A 163 9.43 17.58 -4.21
N GLY A 164 10.07 18.75 -4.11
CA GLY A 164 11.54 18.85 -4.17
C GLY A 164 12.10 18.61 -5.57
N LEU A 165 13.18 17.85 -5.68
CA LEU A 165 13.87 17.56 -6.94
C LEU A 165 13.04 16.79 -7.95
N THR A 166 12.12 15.98 -7.47
CA THR A 166 11.22 15.16 -8.29
C THR A 166 9.99 15.92 -8.80
N SER A 167 9.78 17.15 -8.31
CA SER A 167 8.72 18.02 -8.78
C SER A 167 9.13 18.77 -10.06
N PRO A 168 8.18 19.35 -10.80
CA PRO A 168 8.48 20.22 -11.95
C PRO A 168 9.41 21.41 -11.61
N TYR A 169 9.51 21.78 -10.34
CA TYR A 169 10.36 22.88 -9.87
C TYR A 169 11.79 22.45 -9.50
N GLN A 170 12.07 21.16 -9.46
CA GLN A 170 13.39 20.56 -9.29
C GLN A 170 14.15 21.06 -8.06
N GLY A 171 13.47 21.40 -6.96
CA GLY A 171 14.11 21.92 -5.75
C GLY A 171 14.80 23.28 -5.87
N LYS A 172 14.64 23.99 -6.98
CA LYS A 172 15.33 25.26 -7.28
C LYS A 172 14.80 26.46 -6.48
N ARG A 173 13.62 26.32 -5.89
CA ARG A 173 12.96 27.37 -5.09
C ARG A 173 12.03 26.74 -4.05
N VAL A 174 11.63 27.52 -3.06
CA VAL A 174 10.51 27.18 -2.19
C VAL A 174 9.24 27.07 -3.00
N VAL A 175 8.48 26.00 -2.79
CA VAL A 175 7.21 25.74 -3.45
C VAL A 175 6.10 25.61 -2.42
N LYS A 176 5.01 26.33 -2.62
CA LYS A 176 3.82 26.30 -1.75
C LYS A 176 2.76 25.38 -2.36
N TYR A 177 2.42 24.33 -1.65
CA TYR A 177 1.32 23.43 -2.02
C TYR A 177 0.10 23.79 -1.17
N LEU A 178 -1.00 24.22 -1.83
CA LEU A 178 -2.29 24.39 -1.18
C LEU A 178 -3.08 23.09 -1.30
N VAL A 179 -3.19 22.40 -0.19
CA VAL A 179 -3.84 21.08 -0.12
C VAL A 179 -5.22 21.21 0.50
N LEU A 180 -6.21 20.65 -0.17
CA LEU A 180 -7.61 20.66 0.28
C LEU A 180 -8.29 19.35 -0.16
N THR A 181 -9.40 19.02 0.48
CA THR A 181 -10.20 17.87 0.06
C THR A 181 -10.98 18.16 -1.23
N VAL A 182 -11.45 17.12 -1.93
CA VAL A 182 -12.18 17.25 -3.20
C VAL A 182 -13.47 18.07 -3.10
N ASP A 183 -14.07 18.15 -1.91
CA ASP A 183 -15.32 18.85 -1.60
C ASP A 183 -15.13 20.20 -0.90
N GLN A 184 -13.92 20.56 -0.52
CA GLN A 184 -13.66 21.91 0.01
C GLN A 184 -13.58 22.92 -1.14
N GLU A 185 -14.20 24.08 -0.92
CA GLU A 185 -14.09 25.19 -1.87
C GLU A 185 -12.68 25.78 -1.86
N LEU A 186 -12.26 26.25 -3.02
CA LEU A 186 -10.99 26.98 -3.14
C LEU A 186 -11.13 28.32 -2.39
N PRO A 187 -10.20 28.66 -1.47
CA PRO A 187 -10.29 29.92 -0.74
C PRO A 187 -10.34 31.14 -1.64
N ASP A 188 -11.10 32.17 -1.22
CA ASP A 188 -11.25 33.43 -1.96
C ASP A 188 -9.89 34.08 -2.24
N GLY A 189 -9.78 34.68 -3.43
CA GLY A 189 -8.58 35.40 -3.87
C GLY A 189 -7.48 34.51 -4.46
N ILE A 190 -7.64 33.20 -4.43
CA ILE A 190 -6.70 32.29 -5.12
C ILE A 190 -6.90 32.41 -6.63
N ASN A 191 -5.88 32.93 -7.31
CA ASN A 191 -5.84 32.97 -8.75
C ASN A 191 -5.04 31.79 -9.31
N LYS A 192 -5.73 30.83 -9.92
CA LYS A 192 -5.12 29.62 -10.53
C LYS A 192 -4.04 29.95 -11.57
N ASN A 193 -4.11 31.13 -12.18
CA ASN A 193 -3.17 31.55 -13.22
C ASN A 193 -1.91 32.24 -12.67
N LYS A 194 -1.85 32.57 -11.36
CA LYS A 194 -0.69 33.27 -10.77
C LYS A 194 0.42 32.34 -10.27
N HIS A 195 0.22 31.03 -10.31
CA HIS A 195 1.20 30.01 -9.87
C HIS A 195 1.80 30.26 -8.46
N GLU A 196 1.05 30.99 -7.60
CA GLU A 196 1.46 31.22 -6.21
C GLU A 196 1.44 29.91 -5.42
N TYR A 197 0.44 29.08 -5.68
CA TYR A 197 0.26 27.77 -5.07
C TYR A 197 0.14 26.68 -6.12
N VAL A 198 0.70 25.53 -5.82
CA VAL A 198 0.35 24.26 -6.46
C VAL A 198 -0.89 23.74 -5.75
N ILE A 199 -2.02 23.69 -6.43
CA ILE A 199 -3.29 23.25 -5.83
C ILE A 199 -3.37 21.73 -5.90
N VAL A 200 -3.51 21.10 -4.73
CA VAL A 200 -3.60 19.64 -4.59
C VAL A 200 -4.93 19.28 -3.94
N ARG A 201 -5.70 18.40 -4.58
CA ARG A 201 -6.98 17.92 -4.05
C ARG A 201 -6.88 16.44 -3.70
N ILE A 202 -7.23 16.09 -2.46
CA ILE A 202 -7.18 14.72 -1.96
C ILE A 202 -8.57 14.18 -1.63
N ARG A 203 -8.71 12.85 -1.58
CA ARG A 203 -9.98 12.16 -1.37
C ARG A 203 -10.21 11.69 0.07
N THR A 204 -9.24 11.86 0.96
CA THR A 204 -9.33 11.52 2.39
C THR A 204 -9.45 12.77 3.25
N ASN A 205 -9.82 12.62 4.53
CA ASN A 205 -9.84 13.74 5.47
C ASN A 205 -8.42 14.17 5.82
N GLN A 206 -7.52 13.21 5.94
CA GLN A 206 -6.12 13.48 6.25
C GLN A 206 -5.26 13.39 4.99
N VAL A 207 -4.18 14.17 5.00
CA VAL A 207 -3.13 14.16 3.98
C VAL A 207 -1.83 13.68 4.60
N TRP A 208 -1.06 12.92 3.86
CA TRP A 208 0.33 12.59 4.18
C TRP A 208 1.26 13.42 3.30
N TYR A 209 2.06 14.27 3.95
CA TYR A 209 3.16 14.98 3.33
C TYR A 209 4.47 14.41 3.83
N VAL A 210 5.32 14.00 2.93
CA VAL A 210 6.62 13.42 3.25
C VAL A 210 7.68 13.86 2.27
N PHE A 211 8.88 14.09 2.76
CA PHE A 211 10.06 14.18 1.90
C PHE A 211 11.31 13.63 2.59
N ARG A 212 12.30 13.35 1.79
CA ARG A 212 13.65 12.95 2.20
C ARG A 212 14.60 14.10 1.99
N ASN A 213 15.38 14.46 3.00
CA ASN A 213 16.60 15.23 2.84
C ASN A 213 17.67 14.29 2.27
N LEU A 214 18.09 14.52 1.03
CA LEU A 214 18.98 13.62 0.27
C LEU A 214 20.47 13.89 0.55
N ASP A 215 20.79 14.93 1.29
CA ASP A 215 22.17 15.28 1.68
C ASP A 215 22.21 15.85 3.12
N PRO A 216 21.81 15.00 4.11
CA PRO A 216 21.72 15.46 5.51
C PRO A 216 23.08 15.79 6.11
N VAL A 217 24.18 15.36 5.50
CA VAL A 217 25.54 15.72 5.95
C VAL A 217 25.86 17.17 5.62
N LYS A 218 25.52 17.64 4.41
CA LYS A 218 25.76 19.02 4.00
C LYS A 218 24.68 20.00 4.50
N ASN A 219 23.46 19.50 4.65
CA ASN A 219 22.30 20.29 5.06
C ASN A 219 21.56 19.59 6.21
N PRO A 220 22.11 19.58 7.42
CA PRO A 220 21.65 18.70 8.51
C PRO A 220 20.25 19.05 9.05
N ASP A 221 19.74 20.24 8.79
CA ASP A 221 18.45 20.72 9.30
C ASP A 221 17.50 21.22 8.20
N LEU A 222 17.75 20.81 6.95
CA LEU A 222 16.92 21.25 5.80
C LEU A 222 15.44 20.93 5.99
N GLU A 223 15.10 19.83 6.65
CA GLU A 223 13.73 19.46 6.97
C GLU A 223 13.03 20.49 7.88
N LYS A 224 13.76 21.21 8.73
CA LYS A 224 13.21 22.23 9.63
C LYS A 224 12.93 23.56 8.94
N GLU A 225 13.35 23.74 7.67
CA GLU A 225 12.98 24.88 6.84
C GLU A 225 11.58 24.73 6.23
N THR A 226 10.93 23.58 6.44
CA THR A 226 9.54 23.36 6.05
C THR A 226 8.60 24.23 6.87
N ASN A 227 7.63 24.85 6.21
CA ASN A 227 6.59 25.60 6.89
C ASN A 227 5.21 25.06 6.52
N ILE A 228 4.42 24.68 7.53
CA ILE A 228 3.09 24.06 7.37
C ILE A 228 2.11 24.85 8.21
N TYR A 229 1.03 25.31 7.58
CA TYR A 229 0.04 26.12 8.27
C TYR A 229 -1.35 26.05 7.59
N PRO A 230 -2.45 26.27 8.34
CA PRO A 230 -3.77 26.47 7.75
C PRO A 230 -3.76 27.70 6.82
N TYR A 231 -4.40 27.61 5.67
CA TYR A 231 -4.48 28.75 4.75
C TYR A 231 -5.08 29.99 5.40
N SER A 232 -5.99 29.82 6.36
CA SER A 232 -6.56 30.89 7.16
C SER A 232 -5.53 31.71 7.96
N GLU A 233 -4.43 31.07 8.35
CA GLU A 233 -3.33 31.65 9.15
C GLU A 233 -2.16 32.15 8.28
N ARG A 234 -2.26 32.15 6.94
CA ARG A 234 -1.17 32.45 6.01
C ARG A 234 -0.50 33.83 6.15
N LYS A 235 -1.19 34.77 6.81
CA LYS A 235 -0.63 36.11 7.05
C LYS A 235 0.34 36.14 8.23
N GLU A 236 0.13 35.27 9.18
CA GLU A 236 0.92 35.16 10.41
C GLU A 236 0.95 33.69 10.86
N PRO A 237 1.68 32.81 10.13
CA PRO A 237 1.73 31.39 10.46
C PRO A 237 2.47 31.18 11.78
N LYS A 238 1.97 30.24 12.58
CA LYS A 238 2.63 29.82 13.82
C LYS A 238 3.84 28.97 13.49
N PRO A 239 4.92 29.02 14.31
CA PRO A 239 6.07 28.15 14.16
C PRO A 239 5.68 26.67 14.21
N ASN A 240 6.26 25.86 13.29
CA ASN A 240 6.06 24.41 13.29
C ASN A 240 6.86 23.75 14.43
N GLN A 241 6.35 22.61 14.89
CA GLN A 241 7.07 21.77 15.85
C GLN A 241 7.61 20.53 15.14
N PHE A 242 8.85 20.17 15.46
CA PHE A 242 9.54 19.04 14.89
C PHE A 242 9.88 18.04 16.00
N PHE A 243 9.28 16.87 15.92
CA PHE A 243 9.46 15.76 16.83
C PHE A 243 10.42 14.75 16.22
N GLN A 244 11.29 14.17 17.02
CA GLN A 244 12.26 13.18 16.54
C GLN A 244 11.88 11.79 17.03
N ALA A 245 11.88 10.83 16.14
CA ALA A 245 11.85 9.43 16.50
C ALA A 245 13.15 9.07 17.24
N LYS A 246 13.03 8.62 18.47
CA LYS A 246 14.16 8.23 19.33
C LYS A 246 14.06 6.75 19.66
N LYS A 247 15.19 6.11 19.89
CA LYS A 247 15.21 4.77 20.48
C LYS A 247 14.49 4.84 21.83
N SER A 248 13.43 4.06 21.96
CA SER A 248 12.71 3.90 23.23
C SER A 248 12.67 2.41 23.58
N ASP A 249 12.44 2.10 24.86
CA ASP A 249 12.25 0.71 25.33
C ASP A 249 11.01 0.04 24.69
N LYS A 250 10.13 0.85 24.09
CA LYS A 250 8.96 0.40 23.32
C LYS A 250 9.06 0.97 21.92
N THR A 251 9.42 0.13 20.96
CA THR A 251 9.40 0.49 19.55
C THR A 251 7.97 0.41 19.04
N TYR A 252 7.50 1.48 18.41
CA TYR A 252 6.22 1.47 17.71
C TYR A 252 6.46 1.06 16.25
N PHE A 253 5.85 -0.04 15.83
CA PHE A 253 6.01 -0.53 14.47
C PHE A 253 4.96 0.07 13.52
N MET A 254 5.43 0.65 12.43
CA MET A 254 4.57 1.13 11.34
C MET A 254 3.96 -0.02 10.53
N ALA A 255 4.56 -1.21 10.59
CA ALA A 255 4.07 -2.40 9.92
C ALA A 255 2.60 -2.72 10.26
N GLN A 256 1.95 -3.45 9.37
CA GLN A 256 0.59 -3.92 9.60
C GLN A 256 0.55 -4.80 10.86
N PRO A 257 -0.40 -4.58 11.77
CA PRO A 257 -0.52 -5.44 12.94
C PRO A 257 -1.03 -6.83 12.55
N ILE A 258 -0.72 -7.81 13.40
CA ILE A 258 -1.09 -9.22 13.19
C ILE A 258 -2.42 -9.53 13.87
N GLY A 259 -3.23 -10.39 13.27
CA GLY A 259 -4.44 -10.94 13.87
C GLY A 259 -5.51 -9.88 14.19
N MET A 260 -6.12 -9.96 15.37
CA MET A 260 -7.19 -9.03 15.76
C MET A 260 -6.76 -7.57 15.87
N ALA A 261 -5.47 -7.31 16.08
CA ALA A 261 -4.96 -5.94 16.12
C ALA A 261 -5.06 -5.22 14.76
N TYR A 262 -5.01 -5.96 13.64
CA TYR A 262 -5.27 -5.43 12.30
C TYR A 262 -6.69 -4.85 12.21
N TRP A 263 -7.68 -5.62 12.62
CA TRP A 263 -9.09 -5.21 12.57
C TRP A 263 -9.40 -4.04 13.50
N LYS A 264 -8.77 -4.00 14.68
CA LYS A 264 -8.89 -2.85 15.59
C LYS A 264 -8.32 -1.58 14.96
N ARG A 265 -7.12 -1.66 14.33
CA ARG A 265 -6.52 -0.52 13.61
C ARG A 265 -7.38 -0.10 12.42
N LEU A 266 -7.94 -1.05 11.67
CA LEU A 266 -8.84 -0.73 10.56
C LEU A 266 -10.13 -0.06 11.05
N HIS A 267 -10.71 -0.55 12.16
CA HIS A 267 -11.86 0.10 12.78
C HIS A 267 -11.53 1.54 13.20
N GLU A 268 -10.40 1.79 13.87
CA GLU A 268 -9.98 3.14 14.24
C GLU A 268 -9.84 4.04 12.99
N TYR A 269 -9.23 3.54 11.93
CA TYR A 269 -9.08 4.27 10.66
C TYR A 269 -10.43 4.68 10.07
N ILE A 270 -11.38 3.78 9.96
CA ILE A 270 -12.69 4.09 9.36
C ILE A 270 -13.54 5.05 10.18
N GLN A 271 -13.26 5.21 11.51
CA GLN A 271 -13.97 6.22 12.32
C GLN A 271 -13.56 7.64 11.93
N ILE A 272 -12.29 7.87 11.59
CA ILE A 272 -11.76 9.21 11.33
C ILE A 272 -11.80 9.61 9.84
N GLU A 273 -11.70 8.65 8.94
CA GLU A 273 -11.68 8.92 7.50
C GLU A 273 -13.07 8.91 6.87
N ARG A 274 -13.23 9.68 5.81
CA ARG A 274 -14.43 9.61 4.97
C ARG A 274 -14.50 8.31 4.21
N VAL A 275 -15.70 7.87 3.89
CA VAL A 275 -15.93 6.73 2.99
C VAL A 275 -16.01 7.24 1.56
N ASN A 276 -15.08 6.83 0.72
CA ASN A 276 -15.11 7.11 -0.71
C ASN A 276 -16.02 6.10 -1.43
N GLU A 277 -16.45 6.44 -2.65
CA GLU A 277 -17.29 5.53 -3.45
C GLU A 277 -16.61 4.17 -3.68
N ALA A 278 -15.31 4.16 -3.96
CA ALA A 278 -14.52 2.94 -4.14
C ALA A 278 -14.44 2.05 -2.89
N ASP A 279 -14.69 2.61 -1.69
CA ASP A 279 -14.60 1.86 -0.43
C ASP A 279 -15.93 1.20 -0.02
N ARG A 280 -17.05 1.54 -0.66
CA ARG A 280 -18.38 1.12 -0.21
C ARG A 280 -18.57 -0.39 -0.21
N TYR A 281 -17.98 -1.11 -1.17
CA TYR A 281 -18.01 -2.58 -1.16
C TYR A 281 -17.20 -3.16 0.00
N MET A 282 -16.03 -2.60 0.29
CA MET A 282 -15.24 -2.99 1.47
C MET A 282 -16.02 -2.72 2.76
N MET A 283 -16.66 -1.56 2.88
CA MET A 283 -17.49 -1.21 4.05
C MET A 283 -18.67 -2.18 4.24
N ALA A 284 -19.29 -2.66 3.17
CA ALA A 284 -20.35 -3.66 3.26
C ALA A 284 -19.83 -5.00 3.79
N ARG A 285 -18.66 -5.44 3.34
CA ARG A 285 -17.99 -6.66 3.84
C ARG A 285 -17.57 -6.52 5.31
N LEU A 286 -17.04 -5.37 5.69
CA LEU A 286 -16.66 -5.07 7.07
C LEU A 286 -17.86 -5.08 8.01
N LYS A 287 -19.00 -4.55 7.57
CA LYS A 287 -20.26 -4.57 8.33
C LYS A 287 -20.70 -5.99 8.66
N ALA A 288 -20.61 -6.94 7.74
CA ALA A 288 -20.97 -8.34 7.96
C ALA A 288 -20.17 -8.98 9.14
N VAL A 289 -18.93 -8.51 9.35
CA VAL A 289 -18.05 -8.99 10.43
C VAL A 289 -17.97 -8.05 11.64
N GLY A 290 -18.93 -7.11 11.77
CA GLY A 290 -19.08 -6.26 12.96
C GLY A 290 -18.14 -5.04 12.99
N ILE A 291 -17.63 -4.60 11.84
CA ILE A 291 -16.79 -3.41 11.73
C ILE A 291 -17.58 -2.33 10.96
N GLU A 292 -18.11 -1.34 11.69
CA GLU A 292 -18.95 -0.29 11.11
C GLU A 292 -18.48 1.11 11.55
N LYS A 293 -18.61 2.08 10.63
CA LYS A 293 -18.37 3.48 10.94
C LYS A 293 -19.47 4.01 11.87
N GLY A 294 -19.07 4.74 12.91
CA GLY A 294 -19.99 5.31 13.92
C GLY A 294 -20.48 4.30 14.97
N LYS A 295 -19.91 3.09 15.02
CA LYS A 295 -20.20 2.09 16.04
C LYS A 295 -18.93 1.61 16.73
N ASP A 296 -19.06 1.15 17.96
CA ASP A 296 -17.98 0.54 18.72
C ASP A 296 -17.52 -0.79 18.09
N PHE A 297 -16.24 -1.12 18.25
CA PHE A 297 -15.70 -2.41 17.85
C PHE A 297 -16.07 -3.50 18.86
N ASN A 298 -17.21 -4.13 18.65
CA ASN A 298 -17.73 -5.17 19.53
C ASN A 298 -18.25 -6.39 18.74
N PRO A 299 -17.35 -7.10 18.00
CA PRO A 299 -17.75 -8.26 17.20
C PRO A 299 -18.20 -9.42 18.09
N THR A 300 -19.20 -10.16 17.63
CA THR A 300 -19.72 -11.37 18.27
C THR A 300 -18.66 -12.50 18.28
N PRO A 301 -18.81 -13.55 19.11
CA PRO A 301 -17.90 -14.71 19.06
C PRO A 301 -17.76 -15.34 17.67
N ARG A 302 -18.85 -15.42 16.90
CA ARG A 302 -18.85 -15.88 15.49
C ARG A 302 -17.95 -14.97 14.63
N GLN A 303 -18.16 -13.68 14.68
CA GLN A 303 -17.38 -12.70 13.92
C GLN A 303 -15.89 -12.69 14.32
N ILE A 304 -15.57 -12.85 15.61
CA ILE A 304 -14.19 -12.96 16.09
C ILE A 304 -13.48 -14.19 15.47
N LYS A 305 -14.16 -15.33 15.35
CA LYS A 305 -13.61 -16.54 14.72
C LYS A 305 -13.27 -16.27 13.25
N ILE A 306 -14.19 -15.64 12.52
CA ILE A 306 -14.02 -15.28 11.11
C ILE A 306 -12.85 -14.28 10.96
N LEU A 307 -12.84 -13.19 11.73
CA LEU A 307 -11.81 -12.16 11.69
C LEU A 307 -10.41 -12.71 11.97
N LYS A 308 -10.27 -13.60 12.97
CA LYS A 308 -8.98 -14.26 13.27
C LYS A 308 -8.49 -15.11 12.10
N LYS A 309 -9.37 -15.92 11.48
CA LYS A 309 -9.03 -16.74 10.32
C LYS A 309 -8.68 -15.86 9.12
N ALA A 310 -9.47 -14.83 8.86
CA ALA A 310 -9.25 -13.91 7.73
C ALA A 310 -7.96 -13.10 7.86
N ALA A 311 -7.59 -12.65 9.06
CA ALA A 311 -6.32 -11.96 9.28
C ALA A 311 -5.11 -12.88 9.04
N LEU A 312 -5.18 -14.13 9.51
CA LEU A 312 -4.11 -15.12 9.29
C LEU A 312 -3.90 -15.40 7.80
N VAL A 313 -4.99 -15.66 7.08
CA VAL A 313 -4.93 -16.00 5.66
C VAL A 313 -4.58 -14.78 4.82
N GLY A 314 -5.16 -13.61 5.10
CA GLY A 314 -4.85 -12.35 4.43
C GLY A 314 -3.38 -11.96 4.57
N GLU A 315 -2.78 -12.16 5.75
CA GLU A 315 -1.34 -11.94 5.96
C GLU A 315 -0.49 -12.87 5.08
N LYS A 316 -0.84 -14.17 5.00
CA LYS A 316 -0.08 -15.12 4.15
C LYS A 316 -0.26 -14.82 2.67
N MET A 317 -1.43 -14.35 2.24
CA MET A 317 -1.65 -13.86 0.87
C MET A 317 -0.80 -12.62 0.59
N ALA A 318 -0.74 -11.65 1.52
CA ALA A 318 0.08 -10.46 1.36
C ALA A 318 1.58 -10.79 1.24
N ILE A 319 2.11 -11.66 2.11
CA ILE A 319 3.49 -12.16 2.03
C ILE A 319 3.76 -12.83 0.68
N THR A 320 2.81 -13.63 0.20
CA THR A 320 2.96 -14.34 -1.09
C THR A 320 2.97 -13.36 -2.26
N LEU A 321 2.06 -12.38 -2.26
CA LEU A 321 2.01 -11.36 -3.31
C LEU A 321 3.29 -10.53 -3.36
N SER A 322 3.86 -10.18 -2.20
CA SER A 322 5.05 -9.38 -2.10
C SER A 322 6.34 -10.17 -2.44
N PHE A 323 6.56 -11.33 -1.81
CA PHE A 323 7.83 -12.03 -1.93
C PHE A 323 7.87 -13.06 -3.08
N ALA A 324 6.73 -13.35 -3.68
CA ALA A 324 6.58 -14.28 -4.79
C ALA A 324 5.59 -13.78 -5.84
N ALA A 325 5.70 -12.49 -6.17
CA ALA A 325 4.82 -11.84 -7.15
C ALA A 325 4.69 -12.66 -8.43
N ARG A 326 3.46 -12.89 -8.87
CA ARG A 326 3.15 -13.67 -10.09
C ARG A 326 3.09 -12.81 -11.35
N SER A 327 3.19 -11.48 -11.21
CA SER A 327 3.23 -10.57 -12.36
C SER A 327 4.55 -10.69 -13.08
N GLN A 328 4.52 -10.90 -14.40
CA GLN A 328 5.72 -10.92 -15.25
C GLN A 328 6.43 -9.55 -15.27
N SER A 329 5.69 -8.45 -15.07
CA SER A 329 6.27 -7.10 -14.98
C SER A 329 7.18 -6.91 -13.78
N ALA A 330 7.08 -7.78 -12.76
CA ALA A 330 7.97 -7.75 -11.61
C ALA A 330 9.35 -8.34 -11.89
N ALA A 331 9.52 -9.22 -12.88
CA ALA A 331 10.82 -9.83 -13.18
C ALA A 331 11.83 -8.79 -13.67
N TYR A 332 13.01 -8.71 -13.04
CA TYR A 332 14.10 -7.87 -13.52
C TYR A 332 14.72 -8.43 -14.79
N ARG A 333 14.96 -9.73 -14.83
CA ARG A 333 15.48 -10.50 -15.98
C ARG A 333 15.09 -11.96 -15.82
N ASP A 334 14.95 -12.67 -16.94
CA ASP A 334 14.55 -14.10 -16.98
C ASP A 334 15.55 -15.03 -16.29
N ASP A 335 16.82 -14.64 -16.21
CA ASP A 335 17.93 -15.42 -15.62
C ASP A 335 18.23 -15.02 -14.15
N SER A 336 17.35 -14.26 -13.50
CA SER A 336 17.59 -13.67 -12.20
C SER A 336 16.38 -13.83 -11.27
N ASN A 337 16.65 -13.99 -9.96
CA ASN A 337 15.63 -13.93 -8.92
C ASN A 337 15.41 -12.51 -8.37
N TRP A 338 16.03 -11.49 -8.98
CA TRP A 338 15.79 -10.10 -8.68
C TRP A 338 14.50 -9.62 -9.34
N VAL A 339 13.76 -8.80 -8.64
CA VAL A 339 12.46 -8.27 -9.08
C VAL A 339 12.43 -6.75 -8.94
N HIS A 340 11.55 -6.10 -9.69
CA HIS A 340 11.10 -4.74 -9.44
C HIS A 340 9.94 -4.80 -8.42
N PRO A 341 10.15 -4.40 -7.16
CA PRO A 341 9.11 -4.52 -6.13
C PRO A 341 8.00 -3.47 -6.31
N LEU A 342 8.25 -2.38 -7.04
CA LEU A 342 7.27 -1.34 -7.29
C LEU A 342 6.71 -1.44 -8.71
N THR A 343 5.62 -2.17 -8.86
CA THR A 343 4.86 -2.30 -10.12
C THR A 343 3.50 -1.60 -10.06
N LEU A 344 3.16 -1.02 -8.90
CA LEU A 344 1.91 -0.33 -8.65
C LEU A 344 1.88 1.04 -9.33
N ASP A 345 0.92 1.30 -10.22
CA ASP A 345 0.70 2.65 -10.73
C ASP A 345 0.35 3.63 -9.59
N PRO A 346 0.84 4.88 -9.60
CA PRO A 346 0.54 5.86 -8.55
C PRO A 346 -0.95 6.19 -8.38
N SER A 347 -1.77 6.01 -9.42
CA SER A 347 -3.24 6.12 -9.34
C SER A 347 -3.88 4.89 -8.70
N HIS A 348 -3.18 3.77 -8.64
CA HIS A 348 -3.65 2.42 -8.32
C HIS A 348 -4.59 1.82 -9.36
N GLU A 349 -4.58 2.35 -10.56
CA GLU A 349 -5.48 1.95 -11.64
C GLU A 349 -4.68 1.38 -12.84
N ASP A 350 -5.29 0.46 -13.55
CA ASP A 350 -4.84 -0.04 -14.85
C ASP A 350 -6.06 -0.09 -15.78
N GLY A 351 -6.24 0.98 -16.54
CA GLY A 351 -7.43 1.17 -17.35
C GLY A 351 -8.72 1.10 -16.51
N PRO A 352 -9.63 0.13 -16.76
CA PRO A 352 -10.90 0.03 -16.05
C PRO A 352 -10.83 -0.68 -14.69
N ILE A 353 -9.67 -1.14 -14.24
CA ILE A 353 -9.52 -1.95 -13.03
C ILE A 353 -8.57 -1.29 -12.01
N TYR A 354 -8.76 -1.64 -10.73
CA TYR A 354 -7.76 -1.36 -9.70
C TYR A 354 -6.70 -2.46 -9.65
N GLN A 355 -5.44 -2.07 -9.48
CA GLN A 355 -4.30 -2.97 -9.34
C GLN A 355 -4.25 -3.56 -7.92
N LEU A 356 -5.18 -4.47 -7.59
CA LEU A 356 -5.34 -4.97 -6.21
C LEU A 356 -4.12 -5.74 -5.72
N GLU A 357 -3.52 -6.58 -6.55
CA GLU A 357 -2.33 -7.37 -6.16
C GLU A 357 -1.11 -6.48 -5.98
N GLN A 358 -0.86 -5.57 -6.91
CA GLN A 358 0.26 -4.62 -6.85
C GLN A 358 0.13 -3.67 -5.65
N ARG A 359 -1.12 -3.29 -5.27
CA ARG A 359 -1.36 -2.52 -4.04
C ARG A 359 -0.91 -3.28 -2.80
N VAL A 360 -1.29 -4.56 -2.69
CA VAL A 360 -0.91 -5.40 -1.56
C VAL A 360 0.59 -5.65 -1.55
N ASP A 361 1.15 -6.05 -2.69
CA ASP A 361 2.57 -6.29 -2.90
C ASP A 361 3.40 -5.10 -2.37
N TRP A 362 3.24 -3.94 -2.96
CA TRP A 362 4.01 -2.76 -2.58
C TRP A 362 3.74 -2.29 -1.14
N THR A 363 2.47 -2.23 -0.72
CA THR A 363 2.13 -1.72 0.61
C THR A 363 2.44 -2.69 1.75
N PHE A 364 2.69 -3.95 1.46
CA PHE A 364 3.21 -4.86 2.47
C PHE A 364 4.63 -4.48 2.89
N GLU A 365 5.45 -3.95 1.99
CA GLU A 365 6.86 -3.68 2.22
C GLU A 365 7.21 -2.21 2.40
N ALA A 366 6.46 -1.28 1.79
CA ALA A 366 6.91 0.11 1.66
C ALA A 366 5.80 1.14 1.77
N TYR A 367 6.22 2.39 1.81
CA TYR A 367 5.37 3.57 1.73
C TYR A 367 5.70 4.39 0.49
N GLY A 368 4.68 5.09 0.04
CA GLY A 368 4.83 6.08 -1.03
C GLY A 368 4.95 5.43 -2.39
N ASN A 369 4.37 6.11 -3.36
CA ASN A 369 4.41 5.73 -4.76
C ASN A 369 4.28 6.99 -5.60
N SER A 370 5.12 7.14 -6.62
CA SER A 370 5.02 8.23 -7.59
C SER A 370 5.56 7.78 -8.94
N LEU A 371 5.21 8.52 -9.98
CA LEU A 371 5.73 8.27 -11.34
C LEU A 371 7.27 8.25 -11.37
N VAL A 372 7.92 9.12 -10.60
CA VAL A 372 9.39 9.22 -10.58
C VAL A 372 10.03 8.04 -9.86
N MET A 373 9.32 7.41 -8.93
CA MET A 373 9.78 6.20 -8.26
C MET A 373 9.69 4.96 -9.15
N GLN A 374 8.76 4.95 -10.11
CA GLN A 374 8.57 3.83 -11.03
C GLN A 374 9.46 3.90 -12.28
N ALA A 375 9.74 5.10 -12.74
CA ALA A 375 10.04 5.34 -14.14
C ALA A 375 11.35 4.73 -14.63
N GLY A 376 12.33 4.44 -13.76
CA GLY A 376 13.63 3.97 -14.21
C GLY A 376 14.23 4.86 -15.33
N ILE A 377 13.81 6.13 -15.41
CA ILE A 377 14.24 7.06 -16.46
C ILE A 377 15.68 7.47 -16.15
N PRO A 378 16.62 7.25 -17.07
CA PRO A 378 18.00 7.67 -16.87
C PRO A 378 18.10 9.16 -16.54
N GLY A 379 18.71 9.47 -15.38
CA GLY A 379 18.87 10.85 -14.90
C GLY A 379 17.73 11.39 -14.04
N GLU A 380 16.61 10.68 -13.92
CA GLU A 380 15.46 11.08 -13.11
C GLU A 380 14.97 9.91 -12.22
N GLY A 381 14.58 10.25 -11.00
CA GLY A 381 13.95 9.30 -10.08
C GLY A 381 14.84 8.26 -9.45
N SER A 382 14.25 7.14 -9.08
CA SER A 382 14.89 6.00 -8.42
C SER A 382 14.46 4.71 -9.08
N THR A 383 15.34 3.71 -9.06
CA THR A 383 14.99 2.34 -9.44
C THR A 383 15.21 1.44 -8.24
N TYR A 384 14.24 0.60 -7.95
CA TYR A 384 14.28 -0.37 -6.86
C TYR A 384 14.42 -1.77 -7.44
N LEU A 385 15.34 -2.53 -6.87
CA LEU A 385 15.46 -3.97 -7.12
C LEU A 385 15.43 -4.69 -5.78
N ALA A 386 14.66 -5.75 -5.69
CA ALA A 386 14.56 -6.59 -4.50
C ALA A 386 14.90 -8.03 -4.84
N ALA A 387 15.41 -8.77 -3.86
CA ALA A 387 15.56 -10.21 -3.95
C ALA A 387 15.11 -10.84 -2.63
N TYR A 388 14.37 -11.92 -2.72
CA TYR A 388 13.87 -12.71 -1.58
C TYR A 388 14.45 -14.12 -1.59
N ARG A 389 15.10 -14.50 -2.68
CA ARG A 389 15.64 -15.84 -2.94
C ARG A 389 17.07 -15.76 -3.46
N ASP A 390 17.85 -16.79 -3.10
CA ASP A 390 19.21 -16.96 -3.61
C ASP A 390 19.22 -17.38 -5.09
N ALA A 391 20.41 -17.49 -5.68
CA ALA A 391 20.58 -17.90 -7.07
C ALA A 391 20.03 -19.32 -7.38
N LYS A 392 19.75 -20.13 -6.36
CA LYS A 392 19.13 -21.45 -6.50
C LYS A 392 17.61 -21.43 -6.28
N GLY A 393 16.99 -20.24 -6.15
CA GLY A 393 15.57 -20.07 -5.93
C GLY A 393 15.09 -20.38 -4.50
N ARG A 394 15.99 -20.54 -3.53
CA ARG A 394 15.65 -20.79 -2.13
C ARG A 394 15.47 -19.47 -1.39
N TRP A 395 14.52 -19.40 -0.48
CA TRP A 395 14.34 -18.25 0.38
C TRP A 395 15.61 -17.92 1.15
N PHE A 396 15.90 -16.62 1.31
CA PHE A 396 16.97 -16.19 2.18
C PHE A 396 16.71 -16.67 3.61
N ASP A 397 17.78 -17.01 4.29
CA ASP A 397 17.78 -17.59 5.63
C ASP A 397 18.83 -16.83 6.46
N GLY A 398 18.38 -16.18 7.53
CA GLY A 398 19.26 -15.35 8.38
C GLY A 398 20.38 -16.12 9.10
N GLU A 399 20.34 -17.46 9.09
CA GLU A 399 21.41 -18.31 9.63
C GLU A 399 22.51 -18.65 8.62
N LYS A 400 22.40 -18.15 7.38
CA LYS A 400 23.35 -18.43 6.29
C LYS A 400 24.11 -17.19 5.84
N GLU A 401 25.29 -17.42 5.33
CA GLU A 401 26.10 -16.41 4.66
C GLU A 401 25.78 -16.37 3.16
N TYR A 402 25.72 -15.13 2.61
CA TYR A 402 25.47 -14.87 1.20
C TYR A 402 26.51 -13.92 0.64
N VAL A 403 26.88 -14.14 -0.61
CA VAL A 403 27.75 -13.24 -1.37
C VAL A 403 26.91 -12.50 -2.39
N PHE A 404 26.96 -11.19 -2.34
CA PHE A 404 26.32 -10.32 -3.31
C PHE A 404 27.36 -9.77 -4.29
N HIS A 405 27.15 -10.02 -5.59
CA HIS A 405 28.00 -9.54 -6.67
C HIS A 405 27.39 -8.29 -7.30
N ILE A 406 28.08 -7.17 -7.18
CA ILE A 406 27.67 -5.90 -7.79
C ILE A 406 28.56 -5.68 -9.02
N ALA A 407 27.93 -5.43 -10.18
CA ALA A 407 28.66 -5.05 -11.37
C ALA A 407 29.40 -3.72 -11.16
N PRO A 408 30.61 -3.54 -11.67
CA PRO A 408 31.29 -2.25 -11.62
C PRO A 408 30.49 -1.18 -12.37
N ASN A 409 30.59 0.06 -11.94
CA ASN A 409 29.92 1.21 -12.55
C ASN A 409 28.38 1.14 -12.51
N ALA A 410 27.82 0.88 -11.32
CA ALA A 410 26.38 1.00 -11.11
C ALA A 410 25.88 2.38 -11.64
N PRO A 411 24.84 2.43 -12.50
CA PRO A 411 24.44 3.64 -13.20
C PRO A 411 23.60 4.57 -12.28
N ALA A 412 24.23 5.03 -11.21
CA ALA A 412 23.61 5.92 -10.23
C ALA A 412 24.29 7.29 -10.22
N ALA A 413 23.56 8.34 -10.57
CA ALA A 413 24.11 9.70 -10.63
C ALA A 413 24.39 10.32 -9.25
N ARG A 414 23.69 9.87 -8.20
CA ARG A 414 23.86 10.39 -6.82
C ARG A 414 24.42 9.34 -5.88
N PHE A 415 23.70 8.28 -5.67
CA PHE A 415 24.11 7.15 -4.83
C PHE A 415 23.32 5.89 -5.20
N TRP A 416 23.82 4.77 -4.78
CA TRP A 416 23.08 3.52 -4.67
C TRP A 416 23.31 2.95 -3.27
N ASP A 417 22.39 2.16 -2.80
CA ASP A 417 22.43 1.56 -1.46
C ASP A 417 21.92 0.11 -1.54
N LEU A 418 22.55 -0.76 -0.78
CA LEU A 418 22.08 -2.10 -0.53
C LEU A 418 21.64 -2.19 0.93
N SER A 419 20.36 -2.41 1.13
CA SER A 419 19.79 -2.56 2.46
C SER A 419 19.23 -3.96 2.63
N VAL A 420 19.40 -4.54 3.82
CA VAL A 420 18.80 -5.82 4.20
C VAL A 420 17.78 -5.58 5.31
N TYR A 421 16.60 -6.17 5.14
CA TYR A 421 15.47 -5.95 6.02
C TYR A 421 15.00 -7.25 6.67
N ARG A 422 14.45 -7.14 7.89
CA ARG A 422 13.77 -8.26 8.54
C ARG A 422 12.46 -8.56 7.83
N MET A 423 12.13 -9.83 7.66
CA MET A 423 10.87 -10.23 7.04
C MET A 423 9.65 -9.78 7.88
N GLU A 424 9.74 -9.91 9.19
CA GLU A 424 8.61 -9.69 10.10
C GLU A 424 8.21 -8.21 10.19
N THR A 425 9.20 -7.31 10.21
CA THR A 425 8.97 -5.88 10.43
C THR A 425 9.27 -5.03 9.20
N ARG A 426 9.98 -5.58 8.21
CA ARG A 426 10.59 -4.86 7.07
C ARG A 426 11.50 -3.71 7.55
N GLY A 427 11.91 -3.73 8.80
CA GLY A 427 12.89 -2.82 9.37
C GLY A 427 14.32 -3.22 9.00
N LEU A 428 15.25 -2.27 9.04
CA LEU A 428 16.66 -2.50 8.75
C LEU A 428 17.29 -3.52 9.69
N LEU A 429 18.13 -4.38 9.16
CA LEU A 429 19.06 -5.16 9.97
C LEU A 429 20.23 -4.28 10.40
N PRO A 430 20.68 -4.35 11.67
CA PRO A 430 21.93 -3.75 12.06
C PRO A 430 23.09 -4.55 11.42
N PHE A 431 24.02 -3.85 10.81
CA PHE A 431 25.30 -4.40 10.36
C PHE A 431 26.40 -3.96 11.31
#